data_febe8bc847561a6fd0769901d9e6081a
#
_entry.id   febe8bc847561a6fd0769901d9e6081a
#
_cell.length_a   1.000
_cell.length_b   1.000
_cell.length_c   1.000
_cell.angle_alpha   90.00
_cell.angle_beta   90.00
_cell.angle_gamma   90.00
#
_symmetry.space_group_name_H-M   'P 1'
#
loop_
_entity.id
_entity.type
_entity.pdbx_description
1 polymer ?
#
loop_
_entity_poly.entity_id
_entity_poly.type
_entity_poly.pdbx_seq_one_letter_code
_entity_poly.pdbx_strand_id
1 'polypeptide(L)'
;MIDVIEYTKLYGDTVAVQSLSFRVAPGDVLGLVGPNGAGKTTTLRALAGILQPTSGSIRIAGIDLHTDPVAAKSRLAFIPDEPQLFDYLTVTEHLQFVARLYGVHEAGPRIPVLLEELELTAKKDALPTELSRGMKQKLAIACGLLHQPSALLLDEPLTGLDPVGIRRMKVTIAARAREGAAVILSSHLLHLVEELCTRILVIRRGQAVALGTLAEIVESRPDLAGRSLEEMFIALTGDESAS
;
A
#
# COMPACT_ATOMS: atom_id res chain seq x y z
N MET A 1 9.77 -7.53 -4.82
CA MET A 1 10.54 -6.37 -5.32
C MET A 1 9.65 -5.54 -6.23
N ILE A 2 9.68 -4.22 -6.06
CA ILE A 2 8.97 -3.24 -6.90
C ILE A 2 10.04 -2.29 -7.43
N ASP A 3 10.11 -2.11 -8.76
CA ASP A 3 11.03 -1.16 -9.40
C ASP A 3 10.22 -0.14 -10.19
N VAL A 4 10.48 1.14 -9.95
CA VAL A 4 9.87 2.29 -10.63
C VAL A 4 10.98 3.12 -11.23
N ILE A 5 10.94 3.34 -12.55
CA ILE A 5 12.00 4.02 -13.30
C ILE A 5 11.39 5.16 -14.11
N GLU A 6 11.75 6.38 -13.76
CA GLU A 6 11.36 7.63 -14.43
C GLU A 6 9.85 7.76 -14.68
N TYR A 7 9.04 7.20 -13.75
CA TYR A 7 7.60 7.20 -13.86
C TYR A 7 7.03 8.62 -13.90
N THR A 8 6.32 8.92 -14.98
CA THR A 8 5.60 10.18 -15.17
C THR A 8 4.13 9.92 -15.48
N LYS A 9 3.24 10.71 -14.89
CA LYS A 9 1.80 10.69 -15.18
C LYS A 9 1.27 12.08 -15.41
N LEU A 10 0.68 12.26 -16.59
CA LEU A 10 -0.03 13.46 -16.99
C LEU A 10 -1.54 13.18 -17.07
N TYR A 11 -2.35 14.16 -16.72
CA TYR A 11 -3.80 14.23 -16.97
C TYR A 11 -4.06 15.50 -17.78
N GLY A 12 -4.18 15.37 -19.10
CA GLY A 12 -4.15 16.54 -20.01
C GLY A 12 -2.84 17.31 -19.79
N ASP A 13 -2.92 18.59 -19.45
CA ASP A 13 -1.77 19.46 -19.19
C ASP A 13 -1.28 19.42 -17.73
N THR A 14 -1.97 18.68 -16.86
CA THR A 14 -1.63 18.62 -15.44
C THR A 14 -0.65 17.49 -15.18
N VAL A 15 0.53 17.82 -14.62
CA VAL A 15 1.55 16.85 -14.18
C VAL A 15 1.17 16.34 -12.79
N ALA A 16 0.70 15.10 -12.70
CA ALA A 16 0.37 14.47 -11.43
C ALA A 16 1.58 13.81 -10.75
N VAL A 17 2.48 13.23 -11.55
CA VAL A 17 3.76 12.66 -11.10
C VAL A 17 4.80 12.92 -12.18
N GLN A 18 6.01 13.32 -11.79
CA GLN A 18 7.09 13.67 -12.70
C GLN A 18 8.37 12.91 -12.38
N SER A 19 8.81 12.06 -13.32
CA SER A 19 10.10 11.34 -13.33
C SER A 19 10.44 10.66 -11.99
N LEU A 20 9.45 10.00 -11.36
CA LEU A 20 9.61 9.34 -10.08
C LEU A 20 10.36 8.03 -10.26
N SER A 21 11.49 7.87 -9.54
CA SER A 21 12.28 6.65 -9.54
C SER A 21 12.55 6.17 -8.12
N PHE A 22 12.23 4.92 -7.85
CA PHE A 22 12.52 4.27 -6.56
C PHE A 22 12.42 2.75 -6.66
N ARG A 23 12.97 2.08 -5.67
CA ARG A 23 12.93 0.62 -5.55
C ARG A 23 12.53 0.21 -4.14
N VAL A 24 11.69 -0.83 -4.05
CA VAL A 24 11.32 -1.50 -2.79
C VAL A 24 11.79 -2.95 -2.87
N ALA A 25 12.74 -3.32 -2.01
CA ALA A 25 13.26 -4.67 -1.95
C ALA A 25 12.29 -5.63 -1.24
N PRO A 26 12.43 -6.95 -1.44
CA PRO A 26 11.76 -7.93 -0.59
C PRO A 26 12.11 -7.70 0.88
N GLY A 27 11.10 -7.64 1.74
CA GLY A 27 11.29 -7.36 3.16
C GLY A 27 11.20 -5.88 3.55
N ASP A 28 11.25 -4.96 2.59
CA ASP A 28 11.07 -3.54 2.85
C ASP A 28 9.60 -3.16 3.04
N VAL A 29 9.37 -2.23 3.94
CA VAL A 29 8.11 -1.47 4.06
C VAL A 29 8.40 -0.01 3.75
N LEU A 30 7.97 0.45 2.56
CA LEU A 30 8.13 1.84 2.12
C LEU A 30 6.88 2.65 2.49
N GLY A 31 7.04 3.65 3.34
CA GLY A 31 6.03 4.67 3.62
C GLY A 31 6.00 5.72 2.51
N LEU A 32 4.88 5.83 1.80
CA LEU A 32 4.65 6.84 0.78
C LEU A 32 3.89 8.01 1.41
N VAL A 33 4.57 9.09 1.71
CA VAL A 33 4.01 10.25 2.40
C VAL A 33 4.06 11.52 1.53
N GLY A 34 3.16 12.43 1.78
CA GLY A 34 3.06 13.69 1.03
C GLY A 34 1.72 14.38 1.30
N PRO A 35 1.60 15.69 1.06
CA PRO A 35 0.33 16.41 1.21
C PRO A 35 -0.75 15.88 0.27
N ASN A 36 -1.99 16.33 0.48
CA ASN A 36 -3.08 16.01 -0.43
C ASN A 36 -2.77 16.54 -1.84
N GLY A 37 -3.05 15.71 -2.85
CA GLY A 37 -2.71 16.04 -4.24
C GLY A 37 -1.23 15.87 -4.61
N ALA A 38 -0.36 15.38 -3.71
CA ALA A 38 1.06 15.16 -4.02
C ALA A 38 1.34 14.07 -5.06
N GLY A 39 0.36 13.22 -5.39
CA GLY A 39 0.52 12.12 -6.36
C GLY A 39 0.57 10.72 -5.73
N LYS A 40 0.34 10.55 -4.43
CA LYS A 40 0.41 9.25 -3.73
C LYS A 40 -0.54 8.20 -4.33
N THR A 41 -1.84 8.46 -4.33
CA THR A 41 -2.86 7.54 -4.88
C THR A 41 -2.66 7.32 -6.39
N THR A 42 -2.25 8.36 -7.15
CA THR A 42 -1.90 8.24 -8.57
C THR A 42 -0.75 7.24 -8.76
N THR A 43 0.28 7.35 -7.93
CA THR A 43 1.43 6.41 -7.95
C THR A 43 0.98 5.00 -7.60
N LEU A 44 0.25 4.79 -6.50
CA LEU A 44 -0.24 3.47 -6.11
C LEU A 44 -1.13 2.82 -7.18
N ARG A 45 -2.03 3.59 -7.80
CA ARG A 45 -2.88 3.10 -8.90
C ARG A 45 -2.08 2.75 -10.15
N ALA A 46 -1.00 3.47 -10.45
CA ALA A 46 -0.11 3.11 -11.55
C ALA A 46 0.65 1.82 -11.25
N LEU A 47 1.18 1.66 -10.02
CA LEU A 47 1.82 0.44 -9.56
C LEU A 47 0.88 -0.78 -9.57
N ALA A 48 -0.41 -0.55 -9.33
CA ALA A 48 -1.46 -1.57 -9.41
C ALA A 48 -1.88 -1.88 -10.86
N GLY A 49 -1.34 -1.16 -11.86
CA GLY A 49 -1.72 -1.29 -13.26
C GLY A 49 -3.17 -0.88 -13.55
N ILE A 50 -3.73 0.00 -12.73
CA ILE A 50 -5.04 0.63 -12.94
C ILE A 50 -4.88 1.86 -13.83
N LEU A 51 -3.77 2.58 -13.67
CA LEU A 51 -3.41 3.73 -14.49
C LEU A 51 -2.16 3.41 -15.30
N GLN A 52 -2.19 3.70 -16.59
CA GLN A 52 -0.99 3.59 -17.42
C GLN A 52 -0.07 4.80 -17.18
N PRO A 53 1.25 4.58 -17.06
CA PRO A 53 2.25 5.64 -17.13
C PRO A 53 2.12 6.45 -18.43
N THR A 54 2.40 7.75 -18.38
CA THR A 54 2.62 8.56 -19.58
C THR A 54 4.01 8.29 -20.15
N SER A 55 5.00 8.11 -19.25
CA SER A 55 6.35 7.63 -19.58
C SER A 55 7.00 6.93 -18.37
N GLY A 56 8.14 6.29 -18.60
CA GLY A 56 8.81 5.48 -17.59
C GLY A 56 8.33 4.03 -17.57
N SER A 57 8.84 3.23 -16.62
CA SER A 57 8.49 1.82 -16.49
C SER A 57 8.28 1.40 -15.05
N ILE A 58 7.45 0.37 -14.86
CA ILE A 58 7.12 -0.23 -13.56
C ILE A 58 7.29 -1.73 -13.68
N ARG A 59 8.03 -2.33 -12.73
CA ARG A 59 8.19 -3.79 -12.65
C ARG A 59 7.78 -4.30 -11.27
N ILE A 60 7.03 -5.38 -11.26
CA ILE A 60 6.61 -6.11 -10.06
C ILE A 60 7.24 -7.49 -10.10
N ALA A 61 8.00 -7.84 -9.07
CA ALA A 61 8.74 -9.11 -9.01
C ALA A 61 9.61 -9.37 -10.26
N GLY A 62 10.19 -8.31 -10.85
CA GLY A 62 10.98 -8.38 -12.07
C GLY A 62 10.16 -8.40 -13.37
N ILE A 63 8.84 -8.52 -13.30
CA ILE A 63 7.93 -8.57 -14.45
C ILE A 63 7.48 -7.15 -14.80
N ASP A 64 7.64 -6.76 -16.04
CA ASP A 64 7.21 -5.44 -16.51
C ASP A 64 5.68 -5.38 -16.60
N LEU A 65 5.09 -4.38 -15.94
CA LEU A 65 3.64 -4.23 -15.80
C LEU A 65 2.94 -3.85 -17.11
N HIS A 66 3.68 -3.30 -18.07
CA HIS A 66 3.12 -2.92 -19.38
C HIS A 66 3.15 -4.11 -20.36
N THR A 67 4.25 -4.86 -20.38
CA THR A 67 4.44 -5.97 -21.35
C THR A 67 3.74 -7.25 -20.93
N ASP A 68 3.68 -7.55 -19.63
CA ASP A 68 2.96 -8.72 -19.09
C ASP A 68 2.14 -8.35 -17.83
N PRO A 69 1.03 -7.62 -18.01
CA PRO A 69 0.23 -7.14 -16.90
C PRO A 69 -0.42 -8.26 -16.08
N VAL A 70 -0.74 -9.39 -16.68
CA VAL A 70 -1.38 -10.52 -15.99
C VAL A 70 -0.40 -11.17 -15.03
N ALA A 71 0.79 -11.51 -15.49
CA ALA A 71 1.82 -12.09 -14.65
C ALA A 71 2.30 -11.12 -13.55
N ALA A 72 2.45 -9.81 -13.86
CA ALA A 72 2.78 -8.82 -12.86
C ALA A 72 1.69 -8.69 -11.78
N LYS A 73 0.43 -8.59 -12.17
CA LYS A 73 -0.72 -8.49 -11.25
C LYS A 73 -0.94 -9.75 -10.42
N SER A 74 -0.59 -10.93 -10.92
CA SER A 74 -0.67 -12.17 -10.14
C SER A 74 0.30 -12.19 -8.94
N ARG A 75 1.31 -11.32 -8.94
CA ARG A 75 2.30 -11.16 -7.86
C ARG A 75 2.01 -9.99 -6.94
N LEU A 76 0.91 -9.26 -7.17
CA LEU A 76 0.58 -7.99 -6.54
C LEU A 76 -0.77 -8.05 -5.86
N ALA A 77 -0.88 -7.42 -4.68
CA ALA A 77 -2.17 -7.02 -4.13
C ALA A 77 -2.21 -5.49 -3.98
N PHE A 78 -3.34 -4.91 -4.33
CA PHE A 78 -3.64 -3.49 -4.10
C PHE A 78 -4.90 -3.36 -3.27
N ILE A 79 -4.78 -2.70 -2.13
CA ILE A 79 -5.89 -2.41 -1.22
C ILE A 79 -6.08 -0.89 -1.21
N PRO A 80 -7.16 -0.37 -1.82
CA PRO A 80 -7.47 1.06 -1.80
C PRO A 80 -8.00 1.52 -0.44
N ASP A 81 -8.00 2.82 -0.18
CA ASP A 81 -8.59 3.45 1.02
C ASP A 81 -10.09 3.11 1.17
N GLU A 82 -10.82 3.12 0.04
CA GLU A 82 -12.22 2.69 0.01
C GLU A 82 -12.35 1.36 -0.75
N PRO A 83 -12.41 0.23 -0.03
CA PRO A 83 -12.56 -1.08 -0.66
C PRO A 83 -13.85 -1.22 -1.45
N GLN A 84 -13.74 -1.65 -2.69
CA GLN A 84 -14.89 -1.99 -3.52
C GLN A 84 -15.19 -3.47 -3.35
N LEU A 85 -16.22 -3.79 -2.59
CA LEU A 85 -16.68 -5.14 -2.32
C LEU A 85 -17.93 -5.44 -3.14
N PHE A 86 -18.18 -6.71 -3.44
CA PHE A 86 -19.39 -7.15 -4.14
C PHE A 86 -20.56 -7.24 -3.14
N ASP A 87 -21.60 -6.44 -3.34
CA ASP A 87 -22.71 -6.30 -2.38
C ASP A 87 -23.44 -7.62 -2.07
N TYR A 88 -23.37 -8.59 -2.98
CA TYR A 88 -24.12 -9.86 -2.90
C TYR A 88 -23.25 -11.06 -2.52
N LEU A 89 -21.97 -10.86 -2.21
CA LEU A 89 -21.10 -11.91 -1.72
C LEU A 89 -20.87 -11.76 -0.22
N THR A 90 -20.97 -12.84 0.52
CA THR A 90 -20.56 -12.91 1.93
C THR A 90 -19.05 -12.76 2.05
N VAL A 91 -18.56 -12.55 3.27
CA VAL A 91 -17.11 -12.50 3.57
C VAL A 91 -16.39 -13.76 3.04
N THR A 92 -16.95 -14.94 3.30
CA THR A 92 -16.38 -16.21 2.81
C THR A 92 -16.40 -16.31 1.30
N GLU A 93 -17.52 -15.92 0.68
CA GLU A 93 -17.65 -15.97 -0.79
C GLU A 93 -16.71 -15.01 -1.51
N HIS A 94 -16.41 -13.82 -0.94
CA HIS A 94 -15.36 -12.96 -1.46
C HIS A 94 -14.01 -13.66 -1.53
N LEU A 95 -13.61 -14.33 -0.44
CA LEU A 95 -12.36 -15.06 -0.39
C LEU A 95 -12.34 -16.24 -1.36
N GLN A 96 -13.44 -16.97 -1.48
CA GLN A 96 -13.57 -18.06 -2.46
C GLN A 96 -13.51 -17.55 -3.89
N PHE A 97 -14.15 -16.40 -4.19
CA PHE A 97 -14.06 -15.76 -5.50
C PHE A 97 -12.63 -15.37 -5.86
N VAL A 98 -11.93 -14.70 -4.93
CA VAL A 98 -10.52 -14.31 -5.12
C VAL A 98 -9.63 -15.55 -5.27
N ALA A 99 -9.87 -16.61 -4.48
CA ALA A 99 -9.14 -17.86 -4.61
C ALA A 99 -9.24 -18.46 -6.01
N ARG A 100 -10.44 -18.47 -6.59
CA ARG A 100 -10.68 -18.94 -7.97
C ARG A 100 -10.00 -18.04 -8.99
N LEU A 101 -10.10 -16.72 -8.82
CA LEU A 101 -9.52 -15.72 -9.73
C LEU A 101 -8.00 -15.84 -9.82
N TYR A 102 -7.33 -16.07 -8.68
CA TYR A 102 -5.87 -16.19 -8.59
C TYR A 102 -5.36 -17.65 -8.65
N GLY A 103 -6.25 -18.63 -8.83
CA GLY A 103 -5.85 -20.05 -8.91
C GLY A 103 -5.26 -20.60 -7.60
N VAL A 104 -5.75 -20.17 -6.44
CA VAL A 104 -5.27 -20.62 -5.13
C VAL A 104 -5.86 -21.99 -4.83
N HIS A 105 -5.11 -23.05 -5.10
CA HIS A 105 -5.57 -24.45 -4.95
C HIS A 105 -5.85 -24.83 -3.49
N GLU A 106 -5.11 -24.27 -2.53
CA GLU A 106 -5.25 -24.57 -1.08
C GLU A 106 -6.00 -23.45 -0.34
N ALA A 107 -7.04 -22.87 -0.95
CA ALA A 107 -7.82 -21.81 -0.33
C ALA A 107 -8.60 -22.28 0.92
N GLY A 108 -9.07 -23.54 0.91
CA GLY A 108 -9.86 -24.09 2.01
C GLY A 108 -9.24 -23.94 3.40
N PRO A 109 -8.00 -24.43 3.64
CA PRO A 109 -7.34 -24.27 4.92
C PRO A 109 -6.86 -22.82 5.19
N ARG A 110 -6.63 -22.01 4.15
CA ARG A 110 -6.10 -20.62 4.31
C ARG A 110 -7.16 -19.61 4.68
N ILE A 111 -8.38 -19.74 4.17
CA ILE A 111 -9.48 -18.81 4.44
C ILE A 111 -9.76 -18.70 5.94
N PRO A 112 -9.98 -19.79 6.72
CA PRO A 112 -10.21 -19.70 8.16
C PRO A 112 -9.07 -18.99 8.91
N VAL A 113 -7.81 -19.27 8.53
CA VAL A 113 -6.63 -18.65 9.16
C VAL A 113 -6.62 -17.12 8.94
N LEU A 114 -6.89 -16.66 7.72
CA LEU A 114 -6.98 -15.23 7.42
C LEU A 114 -8.16 -14.55 8.12
N LEU A 115 -9.31 -15.24 8.22
CA LEU A 115 -10.46 -14.72 8.94
C LEU A 115 -10.19 -14.57 10.45
N GLU A 116 -9.44 -15.49 11.03
CA GLU A 116 -9.01 -15.40 12.42
C GLU A 116 -7.98 -14.28 12.62
N GLU A 117 -6.93 -14.23 11.78
CA GLU A 117 -5.89 -13.20 11.81
C GLU A 117 -6.48 -11.78 11.77
N LEU A 118 -7.52 -11.58 10.95
CA LEU A 118 -8.16 -10.28 10.74
C LEU A 118 -9.46 -10.07 11.54
N GLU A 119 -9.81 -10.99 12.46
CA GLU A 119 -11.00 -10.92 13.32
C GLU A 119 -12.32 -10.86 12.55
N LEU A 120 -12.42 -11.59 11.46
CA LEU A 120 -13.63 -11.68 10.64
C LEU A 120 -14.39 -12.99 10.80
N THR A 121 -13.91 -13.94 11.62
CA THR A 121 -14.51 -15.27 11.79
C THR A 121 -15.98 -15.20 12.18
N ALA A 122 -16.36 -14.31 13.12
CA ALA A 122 -17.75 -14.14 13.54
C ALA A 122 -18.65 -13.51 12.46
N LYS A 123 -18.07 -12.97 11.39
CA LYS A 123 -18.75 -12.30 10.27
C LYS A 123 -18.58 -13.03 8.95
N LYS A 124 -18.10 -14.27 8.95
CA LYS A 124 -17.79 -15.04 7.76
C LYS A 124 -18.95 -15.18 6.76
N ASP A 125 -20.20 -15.20 7.27
CA ASP A 125 -21.41 -15.36 6.48
C ASP A 125 -22.17 -14.01 6.28
N ALA A 126 -21.62 -12.89 6.76
CA ALA A 126 -22.21 -11.56 6.62
C ALA A 126 -21.96 -10.96 5.24
N LEU A 127 -22.89 -10.13 4.76
CA LEU A 127 -22.75 -9.31 3.56
C LEU A 127 -21.99 -8.00 3.89
N PRO A 128 -21.39 -7.32 2.91
CA PRO A 128 -20.69 -6.04 3.12
C PRO A 128 -21.54 -4.96 3.79
N THR A 129 -22.83 -4.95 3.55
CA THR A 129 -23.79 -4.01 4.18
C THR A 129 -23.88 -4.17 5.69
N GLU A 130 -23.54 -5.35 6.22
CA GLU A 130 -23.54 -5.70 7.64
C GLU A 130 -22.18 -5.48 8.31
N LEU A 131 -21.18 -5.00 7.55
CA LEU A 131 -19.83 -4.76 8.01
C LEU A 131 -19.59 -3.27 8.28
N SER A 132 -18.86 -2.97 9.36
CA SER A 132 -18.32 -1.62 9.59
C SER A 132 -17.25 -1.28 8.54
N ARG A 133 -16.90 0.01 8.40
CA ARG A 133 -15.82 0.45 7.51
C ARG A 133 -14.52 -0.33 7.77
N GLY A 134 -14.12 -0.45 9.04
CA GLY A 134 -12.92 -1.19 9.42
C GLY A 134 -12.99 -2.69 9.08
N MET A 135 -14.17 -3.32 9.20
CA MET A 135 -14.35 -4.72 8.78
C MET A 135 -14.27 -4.87 7.26
N LYS A 136 -14.80 -3.92 6.49
CA LYS A 136 -14.65 -3.90 5.03
C LYS A 136 -13.19 -3.79 4.62
N GLN A 137 -12.42 -2.94 5.30
CA GLN A 137 -10.98 -2.81 5.09
C GLN A 137 -10.25 -4.13 5.41
N LYS A 138 -10.56 -4.76 6.54
CA LYS A 138 -10.02 -6.08 6.90
C LYS A 138 -10.34 -7.15 5.86
N LEU A 139 -11.55 -7.17 5.30
CA LEU A 139 -11.94 -8.11 4.24
C LEU A 139 -11.16 -7.87 2.95
N ALA A 140 -10.99 -6.62 2.53
CA ALA A 140 -10.18 -6.29 1.35
C ALA A 140 -8.72 -6.75 1.52
N ILE A 141 -8.16 -6.56 2.71
CA ILE A 141 -6.81 -7.04 3.04
C ILE A 141 -6.76 -8.57 3.04
N ALA A 142 -7.76 -9.28 3.61
CA ALA A 142 -7.85 -10.73 3.56
C ALA A 142 -7.84 -11.23 2.10
N CYS A 143 -8.65 -10.62 1.24
CA CYS A 143 -8.69 -10.93 -0.18
C CYS A 143 -7.32 -10.72 -0.85
N GLY A 144 -6.65 -9.59 -0.56
CA GLY A 144 -5.32 -9.29 -1.11
C GLY A 144 -4.23 -10.25 -0.62
N LEU A 145 -4.31 -10.74 0.62
CA LEU A 145 -3.30 -11.63 1.19
C LEU A 145 -3.49 -13.11 0.80
N LEU A 146 -4.67 -13.50 0.33
CA LEU A 146 -5.02 -14.90 0.10
C LEU A 146 -4.10 -15.60 -0.91
N HIS A 147 -3.68 -14.91 -1.97
CA HIS A 147 -2.81 -15.45 -3.00
C HIS A 147 -1.30 -15.25 -2.73
N GLN A 148 -0.93 -14.79 -1.52
CA GLN A 148 0.46 -14.56 -1.08
C GLN A 148 1.26 -13.68 -2.05
N PRO A 149 0.85 -12.42 -2.24
CA PRO A 149 1.52 -11.54 -3.18
C PRO A 149 2.96 -11.25 -2.74
N SER A 150 3.88 -11.16 -3.70
CA SER A 150 5.25 -10.69 -3.44
C SER A 150 5.38 -9.17 -3.40
N ALA A 151 4.32 -8.45 -3.76
CA ALA A 151 4.20 -7.00 -3.65
C ALA A 151 2.83 -6.63 -3.06
N LEU A 152 2.82 -5.76 -2.04
CA LEU A 152 1.62 -5.31 -1.36
C LEU A 152 1.55 -3.80 -1.37
N LEU A 153 0.50 -3.26 -1.99
CA LEU A 153 0.23 -1.83 -2.08
C LEU A 153 -1.00 -1.51 -1.22
N LEU A 154 -0.84 -0.61 -0.27
CA LEU A 154 -1.85 -0.26 0.72
C LEU A 154 -2.09 1.26 0.69
N ASP A 155 -3.27 1.67 0.27
CA ASP A 155 -3.67 3.09 0.29
C ASP A 155 -4.46 3.35 1.56
N GLU A 156 -3.88 4.10 2.52
CA GLU A 156 -4.47 4.44 3.82
C GLU A 156 -5.02 3.24 4.62
N PRO A 157 -4.27 2.13 4.77
CA PRO A 157 -4.82 0.86 5.28
C PRO A 157 -5.25 0.88 6.75
N LEU A 158 -4.84 1.89 7.50
CA LEU A 158 -5.10 2.02 8.94
C LEU A 158 -6.28 2.95 9.24
N THR A 159 -6.79 3.65 8.23
CA THR A 159 -7.92 4.58 8.37
C THR A 159 -9.22 3.84 8.70
N GLY A 160 -9.94 4.32 9.71
CA GLY A 160 -11.23 3.74 10.14
C GLY A 160 -11.12 2.45 10.97
N LEU A 161 -9.91 2.05 11.35
CA LEU A 161 -9.68 1.00 12.33
C LEU A 161 -9.64 1.58 13.75
N ASP A 162 -10.11 0.79 14.71
CA ASP A 162 -9.91 1.08 16.13
C ASP A 162 -8.45 0.81 16.56
N PRO A 163 -8.00 1.27 17.74
CA PRO A 163 -6.62 1.09 18.18
C PRO A 163 -6.14 -0.37 18.20
N VAL A 164 -7.03 -1.32 18.50
CA VAL A 164 -6.71 -2.75 18.48
C VAL A 164 -6.52 -3.24 17.06
N GLY A 165 -7.41 -2.84 16.15
CA GLY A 165 -7.31 -3.12 14.71
C GLY A 165 -6.04 -2.53 14.08
N ILE A 166 -5.67 -1.30 14.42
CA ILE A 166 -4.40 -0.68 13.98
C ILE A 166 -3.20 -1.52 14.43
N ARG A 167 -3.15 -1.90 15.72
CA ARG A 167 -2.04 -2.71 16.24
C ARG A 167 -1.92 -4.06 15.53
N ARG A 168 -3.05 -4.75 15.30
CA ARG A 168 -3.05 -6.03 14.57
C ARG A 168 -2.63 -5.85 13.12
N MET A 169 -3.15 -4.83 12.44
CA MET A 169 -2.78 -4.54 11.06
C MET A 169 -1.29 -4.27 10.90
N LYS A 170 -0.67 -3.54 11.82
CA LYS A 170 0.78 -3.34 11.86
C LYS A 170 1.52 -4.68 11.95
N VAL A 171 1.07 -5.58 12.83
CA VAL A 171 1.66 -6.93 12.97
C VAL A 171 1.51 -7.72 11.66
N THR A 172 0.33 -7.73 11.04
CA THR A 172 0.07 -8.41 9.76
C THR A 172 0.98 -7.86 8.66
N ILE A 173 1.08 -6.54 8.48
CA ILE A 173 1.93 -5.92 7.45
C ILE A 173 3.41 -6.28 7.68
N ALA A 174 3.89 -6.14 8.92
CA ALA A 174 5.27 -6.48 9.27
C ALA A 174 5.57 -7.99 9.08
N ALA A 175 4.60 -8.87 9.32
CA ALA A 175 4.75 -10.29 9.07
C ALA A 175 4.91 -10.57 7.57
N ARG A 176 4.08 -9.96 6.70
CA ARG A 176 4.19 -10.15 5.25
C ARG A 176 5.52 -9.62 4.70
N ALA A 177 6.02 -8.50 5.22
CA ALA A 177 7.35 -8.01 4.84
C ALA A 177 8.45 -9.01 5.26
N ARG A 178 8.43 -9.51 6.50
CA ARG A 178 9.39 -10.53 6.98
C ARG A 178 9.33 -11.84 6.18
N GLU A 179 8.17 -12.18 5.62
CA GLU A 179 7.98 -13.30 4.69
C GLU A 179 8.51 -13.01 3.28
N GLY A 180 9.06 -11.82 3.03
CA GLY A 180 9.69 -11.43 1.78
C GLY A 180 8.81 -10.60 0.84
N ALA A 181 7.64 -10.16 1.24
CA ALA A 181 6.87 -9.22 0.44
C ALA A 181 7.53 -7.83 0.43
N ALA A 182 7.51 -7.15 -0.73
CA ALA A 182 7.80 -5.74 -0.85
C ALA A 182 6.52 -4.95 -0.58
N VAL A 183 6.50 -4.10 0.44
CA VAL A 183 5.30 -3.39 0.87
C VAL A 183 5.45 -1.89 0.61
N ILE A 184 4.43 -1.28 0.02
CA ILE A 184 4.27 0.18 -0.02
C ILE A 184 2.96 0.51 0.69
N LEU A 185 3.01 1.43 1.64
CA LEU A 185 1.81 1.97 2.25
C LEU A 185 1.80 3.50 2.17
N SER A 186 0.67 4.07 1.78
CA SER A 186 0.41 5.49 1.99
C SER A 186 -0.25 5.70 3.36
N SER A 187 0.10 6.78 4.04
CA SER A 187 -0.62 7.21 5.22
C SER A 187 -0.40 8.71 5.49
N HIS A 188 -1.42 9.35 6.04
CA HIS A 188 -1.32 10.69 6.62
C HIS A 188 -0.97 10.63 8.12
N LEU A 189 -0.99 9.45 8.74
CA LEU A 189 -0.63 9.22 10.15
C LEU A 189 0.88 8.97 10.26
N LEU A 190 1.67 10.05 10.27
CA LEU A 190 3.13 10.00 10.17
C LEU A 190 3.78 9.19 11.30
N HIS A 191 3.24 9.25 12.53
CA HIS A 191 3.74 8.44 13.64
C HIS A 191 3.61 6.93 13.39
N LEU A 192 2.56 6.49 12.67
CA LEU A 192 2.42 5.07 12.30
C LEU A 192 3.38 4.67 11.16
N VAL A 193 3.67 5.60 10.25
CA VAL A 193 4.69 5.39 9.21
C VAL A 193 6.06 5.23 9.85
N GLU A 194 6.41 6.08 10.82
CA GLU A 194 7.67 6.02 11.55
C GLU A 194 7.86 4.69 12.29
N GLU A 195 6.80 4.15 12.89
CA GLU A 195 6.85 2.87 13.60
C GLU A 195 6.92 1.64 12.69
N LEU A 196 6.31 1.69 11.51
CA LEU A 196 6.09 0.52 10.66
C LEU A 196 7.07 0.45 9.48
N CYS A 197 7.46 1.60 8.93
CA CYS A 197 8.21 1.64 7.68
C CYS A 197 9.72 1.54 7.91
N THR A 198 10.39 0.74 7.07
CA THR A 198 11.85 0.66 7.02
C THR A 198 12.46 1.82 6.26
N ARG A 199 11.74 2.33 5.26
CA ARG A 199 12.13 3.45 4.42
C ARG A 199 10.94 4.36 4.15
N ILE A 200 11.20 5.62 3.79
CA ILE A 200 10.18 6.62 3.55
C ILE A 200 10.47 7.29 2.20
N LEU A 201 9.43 7.47 1.41
CA LEU A 201 9.43 8.29 0.20
C LEU A 201 8.49 9.47 0.43
N VAL A 202 9.04 10.67 0.51
CA VAL A 202 8.28 11.91 0.62
C VAL A 202 8.04 12.46 -0.78
N ILE A 203 6.77 12.62 -1.16
CA ILE A 203 6.38 13.19 -2.46
C ILE A 203 5.74 14.56 -2.24
N ARG A 204 6.15 15.53 -3.06
CA ARG A 204 5.56 16.87 -3.14
C ARG A 204 5.39 17.27 -4.61
N ARG A 205 4.18 17.69 -4.99
CA ARG A 205 3.86 18.13 -6.37
C ARG A 205 4.32 17.12 -7.43
N GLY A 206 4.10 15.84 -7.17
CA GLY A 206 4.46 14.76 -8.09
C GLY A 206 5.94 14.38 -8.14
N GLN A 207 6.80 14.98 -7.32
CA GLN A 207 8.24 14.71 -7.29
C GLN A 207 8.68 14.14 -5.94
N ALA A 208 9.70 13.27 -5.95
CA ALA A 208 10.35 12.83 -4.72
C ALA A 208 11.19 13.98 -4.14
N VAL A 209 10.95 14.31 -2.87
CA VAL A 209 11.74 15.31 -2.13
C VAL A 209 12.67 14.66 -1.11
N ALA A 210 12.38 13.45 -0.67
CA ALA A 210 13.27 12.62 0.13
C ALA A 210 12.95 11.14 -0.07
N LEU A 211 13.97 10.28 -0.05
CA LEU A 211 13.83 8.82 -0.12
C LEU A 211 14.96 8.15 0.66
N GLY A 212 14.60 7.29 1.60
CA GLY A 212 15.57 6.53 2.37
C GLY A 212 15.04 6.10 3.73
N THR A 213 15.89 5.53 4.57
CA THR A 213 15.66 5.40 6.00
C THR A 213 15.67 6.80 6.64
N LEU A 214 15.13 6.95 7.85
CA LEU A 214 15.23 8.22 8.57
C LEU A 214 16.69 8.69 8.74
N ALA A 215 17.61 7.76 8.99
CA ALA A 215 19.03 8.08 9.11
C ALA A 215 19.63 8.61 7.81
N GLU A 216 19.36 7.97 6.66
CA GLU A 216 19.81 8.42 5.33
C GLU A 216 19.23 9.79 4.96
N ILE A 217 17.96 10.06 5.31
CA ILE A 217 17.31 11.36 5.09
C ILE A 217 18.01 12.44 5.93
N VAL A 218 18.31 12.17 7.20
CA VAL A 218 19.03 13.11 8.10
C VAL A 218 20.46 13.31 7.62
N GLU A 219 21.14 12.27 7.14
CA GLU A 219 22.50 12.40 6.59
C GLU A 219 22.55 13.33 5.36
N SER A 220 21.55 13.21 4.46
CA SER A 220 21.42 14.09 3.30
C SER A 220 20.92 15.51 3.64
N ARG A 221 20.25 15.69 4.77
CA ARG A 221 19.64 16.93 5.26
C ARG A 221 19.91 17.09 6.76
N PRO A 222 21.13 17.50 7.16
CA PRO A 222 21.53 17.64 8.56
C PRO A 222 20.69 18.63 9.39
N ASP A 223 20.01 19.56 8.71
CA ASP A 223 19.05 20.50 9.31
C ASP A 223 17.80 19.81 9.90
N LEU A 224 17.58 18.54 9.56
CA LEU A 224 16.47 17.71 10.06
C LEU A 224 16.87 16.87 11.30
N ALA A 225 18.12 16.91 11.72
CA ALA A 225 18.59 16.08 12.83
C ALA A 225 17.82 16.38 14.14
N GLY A 226 17.40 15.32 14.84
CA GLY A 226 16.68 15.40 16.10
C GLY A 226 15.20 15.78 16.00
N ARG A 227 14.67 15.91 14.77
CA ARG A 227 13.23 16.18 14.53
C ARG A 227 12.45 14.87 14.43
N SER A 228 11.18 14.90 14.82
CA SER A 228 10.21 13.84 14.53
C SER A 228 9.93 13.75 13.01
N LEU A 229 9.39 12.62 12.53
CA LEU A 229 8.99 12.48 11.12
C LEU A 229 7.99 13.56 10.71
N GLU A 230 7.11 14.00 11.61
CA GLU A 230 6.13 15.06 11.36
C GLU A 230 6.81 16.41 11.11
N GLU A 231 7.78 16.78 11.96
CA GLU A 231 8.56 18.01 11.77
C GLU A 231 9.44 17.96 10.52
N MET A 232 10.01 16.79 10.20
CA MET A 232 10.74 16.58 8.95
C MET A 232 9.82 16.74 7.74
N PHE A 233 8.61 16.18 7.80
CA PHE A 233 7.61 16.27 6.74
C PHE A 233 7.23 17.73 6.47
N ILE A 234 6.93 18.51 7.50
CA ILE A 234 6.64 19.95 7.37
C ILE A 234 7.83 20.68 6.72
N ALA A 235 9.04 20.42 7.18
CA ALA A 235 10.24 21.06 6.63
C ALA A 235 10.50 20.69 5.16
N LEU A 236 10.23 19.45 4.76
CA LEU A 236 10.43 18.95 3.40
C LEU A 236 9.32 19.39 2.44
N THR A 237 8.10 19.51 2.94
CA THR A 237 6.95 19.84 2.09
C THR A 237 6.60 21.34 2.11
N GLY A 238 7.07 22.09 3.12
CA GLY A 238 6.72 23.51 3.30
C GLY A 238 5.22 23.71 3.58
N ASP A 239 4.56 22.69 4.10
CA ASP A 239 3.13 22.70 4.38
C ASP A 239 2.92 22.88 5.88
N GLU A 240 2.52 24.09 6.32
CA GLU A 240 2.15 24.39 7.70
C GLU A 240 0.74 23.85 8.06
N SER A 241 0.09 23.14 7.14
CA SER A 241 -1.31 22.68 7.29
C SER A 241 -1.48 21.32 7.99
N ALA A 242 -0.44 20.80 8.63
CA ALA A 242 -0.48 19.55 9.39
C ALA A 242 -0.51 19.78 10.91
N SER A 243 -1.37 20.71 11.37
CA SER A 243 -1.66 20.92 12.80
C SER A 243 -3.12 20.63 13.11
#